data_46384da8a9132ecf5bad374aec770f27
#
_entry.id   46384da8a9132ecf5bad374aec770f27
#
_cell.length_a   1.000
_cell.length_b   1.000
_cell.length_c   1.000
_cell.angle_alpha   90.00
_cell.angle_beta   90.00
_cell.angle_gamma   90.00
#
_symmetry.space_group_name_H-M   'P 1'
#
loop_
_entity.id
_entity.type
_entity.pdbx_description
1 polymer ?
#
loop_
_entity_poly.entity_id
_entity_poly.type
_entity_poly.pdbx_seq_one_letter_code
_entity_poly.pdbx_strand_id
1 'polypeptide(L)'
;MTFGIIGSGAFGTALSISLSSTDKKLILWTRNQDVVNSVQEIRENRLRLPGYILPQNIIVTNDINQMENCSIILIAVPMQQLRSVVELHRSRLEGKILVACCKGFEVSTGLGPTSMLEMASNKTAVLTGPSFAA
;
A
#
# COMPACT_ATOMS: atom_id res chain seq x y z
N MET A 1 -7.63 6.61 -14.04
CA MET A 1 -7.14 5.45 -13.28
C MET A 1 -6.77 5.89 -11.87
N THR A 2 -7.34 5.28 -10.86
CA THR A 2 -7.07 5.62 -9.46
C THR A 2 -6.19 4.56 -8.83
N PHE A 3 -5.12 5.00 -8.19
CA PHE A 3 -4.21 4.13 -7.46
C PHE A 3 -4.59 4.05 -5.99
N GLY A 4 -4.49 2.87 -5.43
CA GLY A 4 -4.55 2.66 -4.00
C GLY A 4 -3.22 2.09 -3.50
N ILE A 5 -2.84 2.44 -2.30
CA ILE A 5 -1.68 1.86 -1.63
C ILE A 5 -2.13 1.39 -0.25
N ILE A 6 -1.83 0.15 0.06
CA ILE A 6 -2.06 -0.42 1.39
C ILE A 6 -0.72 -0.50 2.11
N GLY A 7 -0.62 0.19 3.23
CA GLY A 7 0.57 0.23 4.05
C GLY A 7 1.21 1.61 4.09
N SER A 8 1.31 2.16 5.28
CA SER A 8 1.80 3.52 5.53
C SER A 8 3.16 3.56 6.22
N GLY A 9 3.96 2.53 6.05
CA GLY A 9 5.35 2.57 6.47
C GLY A 9 6.13 3.59 5.64
N ALA A 10 7.44 3.70 5.87
CA ALA A 10 8.27 4.65 5.13
C ALA A 10 8.19 4.42 3.62
N PHE A 11 8.26 3.15 3.18
CA PHE A 11 8.22 2.83 1.76
C PHE A 11 6.87 3.15 1.13
N GLY A 12 5.76 2.71 1.75
CA GLY A 12 4.42 2.96 1.23
C GLY A 12 4.10 4.46 1.15
N THR A 13 4.53 5.22 2.14
CA THR A 13 4.36 6.68 2.14
C THR A 13 5.20 7.33 1.05
N ALA A 14 6.48 6.96 0.92
CA ALA A 14 7.34 7.48 -0.14
C ALA A 14 6.80 7.14 -1.53
N LEU A 15 6.30 5.92 -1.70
CA LEU A 15 5.72 5.47 -2.95
C LEU A 15 4.47 6.30 -3.31
N SER A 16 3.63 6.61 -2.32
CA SER A 16 2.45 7.44 -2.55
C SER A 16 2.83 8.84 -3.02
N ILE A 17 3.87 9.43 -2.44
CA ILE A 17 4.37 10.73 -2.86
C ILE A 17 4.89 10.66 -4.31
N SER A 18 5.66 9.62 -4.64
CA SER A 18 6.21 9.44 -5.99
C SER A 18 5.12 9.28 -7.04
N LEU A 19 4.06 8.56 -6.72
CA LEU A 19 2.96 8.31 -7.66
C LEU A 19 1.94 9.44 -7.73
N SER A 20 1.99 10.38 -6.81
CA SER A 20 1.02 11.49 -6.74
C SER A 20 1.35 12.65 -7.67
N SER A 21 2.36 12.53 -8.51
CA SER A 21 2.85 13.62 -9.38
C SER A 21 1.87 14.07 -10.46
N THR A 22 0.67 13.50 -10.50
CA THR A 22 -0.36 13.82 -11.48
C THR A 22 -1.57 14.44 -10.78
N ASP A 23 -2.52 14.95 -11.54
CA ASP A 23 -3.77 15.49 -11.02
C ASP A 23 -4.71 14.42 -10.46
N LYS A 24 -4.26 13.19 -10.39
CA LYS A 24 -5.10 12.06 -9.99
C LYS A 24 -5.05 11.84 -8.48
N LYS A 25 -6.21 11.51 -7.94
CA LYS A 25 -6.37 11.14 -6.56
C LYS A 25 -5.68 9.80 -6.29
N LEU A 26 -4.95 9.73 -5.19
CA LEU A 26 -4.33 8.52 -4.70
C LEU A 26 -4.83 8.24 -3.30
N ILE A 27 -5.21 7.00 -3.03
CA ILE A 27 -5.68 6.59 -1.70
C ILE A 27 -4.56 5.82 -1.01
N LEU A 28 -4.11 6.32 0.13
CA LEU A 28 -3.17 5.61 1.00
C LEU A 28 -3.93 5.10 2.21
N TRP A 29 -4.10 3.79 2.26
CA TRP A 29 -4.78 3.15 3.38
C TRP A 29 -3.79 2.72 4.45
N THR A 30 -4.15 3.00 5.69
CA THR A 30 -3.40 2.57 6.87
C THR A 30 -4.36 2.10 7.95
N ARG A 31 -3.97 1.09 8.72
CA ARG A 31 -4.70 0.71 9.93
C ARG A 31 -4.36 1.60 11.13
N ASN A 32 -3.33 2.43 11.01
CA ASN A 32 -2.82 3.25 12.10
C ASN A 32 -3.50 4.61 12.11
N GLN A 33 -4.40 4.83 13.07
CA GLN A 33 -5.12 6.10 13.21
C GLN A 33 -4.17 7.26 13.49
N ASP A 34 -3.03 7.02 14.15
CA ASP A 34 -2.07 8.09 14.43
C ASP A 34 -1.44 8.63 13.14
N VAL A 35 -1.24 7.77 12.13
CA VAL A 35 -0.77 8.22 10.82
C VAL A 35 -1.84 9.09 10.14
N VAL A 36 -3.10 8.65 10.18
CA VAL A 36 -4.21 9.43 9.61
C VAL A 36 -4.25 10.81 10.26
N ASN A 37 -4.19 10.86 11.58
CA ASN A 37 -4.24 12.11 12.34
C ASN A 37 -3.06 13.03 12.00
N SER A 38 -1.85 12.46 11.93
CA SER A 38 -0.64 13.22 11.58
C SER A 38 -0.77 13.88 10.20
N VAL A 39 -1.23 13.13 9.21
CA VAL A 39 -1.39 13.65 7.86
C VAL A 39 -2.50 14.68 7.78
N GLN A 40 -3.63 14.46 8.46
CA GLN A 40 -4.72 15.45 8.51
C GLN A 40 -4.27 16.76 9.14
N GLU A 41 -3.43 16.69 10.18
CA GLU A 41 -3.00 17.87 10.93
C GLU A 41 -1.92 18.67 10.20
N ILE A 42 -0.88 18.00 9.67
CA ILE A 42 0.31 18.66 9.13
C ILE A 42 0.72 18.19 7.73
N ARG A 43 -0.05 17.35 7.08
CA ARG A 43 0.26 16.76 5.78
C ARG A 43 1.61 16.03 5.75
N GLU A 44 1.96 15.40 6.85
CA GLU A 44 3.21 14.68 7.03
C GLU A 44 2.96 13.38 7.80
N ASN A 45 3.57 12.29 7.37
CA ASN A 45 3.60 11.07 8.15
C ASN A 45 4.80 11.13 9.10
N ARG A 46 4.63 11.83 10.21
CA ARG A 46 5.68 12.11 11.18
C ARG A 46 6.27 10.82 11.79
N LEU A 47 5.44 9.80 11.91
CA LEU A 47 5.84 8.54 12.54
C LEU A 47 6.78 7.71 11.68
N ARG A 48 6.61 7.73 10.36
CA ARG A 48 7.31 6.80 9.46
C ARG A 48 8.17 7.47 8.41
N LEU A 49 7.82 8.69 7.99
CA LEU A 49 8.56 9.43 6.97
C LEU A 49 8.57 10.92 7.31
N PRO A 50 9.24 11.32 8.41
CA PRO A 50 9.29 12.72 8.80
C PRO A 50 10.05 13.57 7.78
N GLY A 51 9.63 14.83 7.64
CA GLY A 51 10.26 15.79 6.78
C GLY A 51 9.75 15.85 5.34
N TYR A 52 8.77 15.02 4.99
CA TYR A 52 8.20 14.99 3.64
C TYR A 52 6.71 15.32 3.67
N ILE A 53 6.32 16.38 2.97
CA ILE A 53 4.94 16.80 2.90
C ILE A 53 4.20 16.00 1.84
N LEU A 54 3.04 15.44 2.21
CA LEU A 54 2.19 14.72 1.28
C LEU A 54 1.33 15.69 0.46
N PRO A 55 1.37 15.59 -0.88
CA PRO A 55 0.50 16.40 -1.73
C PRO A 55 -0.98 16.24 -1.40
N GLN A 56 -1.77 17.26 -1.67
CA GLN A 56 -3.20 17.29 -1.33
C GLN A 56 -4.04 16.23 -2.05
N ASN A 57 -3.57 15.73 -3.19
CA ASN A 57 -4.25 14.65 -3.92
C ASN A 57 -4.04 13.27 -3.32
N ILE A 58 -3.21 13.13 -2.28
CA ILE A 58 -3.10 11.90 -1.50
C ILE A 58 -4.11 11.96 -0.35
N ILE A 59 -5.04 11.00 -0.36
CA ILE A 59 -6.01 10.83 0.71
C ILE A 59 -5.54 9.70 1.60
N VAL A 60 -5.27 10.00 2.87
CA VAL A 60 -4.87 9.00 3.86
C VAL A 60 -6.09 8.63 4.69
N THR A 61 -6.38 7.34 4.75
CA THR A 61 -7.60 6.85 5.40
C THR A 61 -7.38 5.48 6.04
N ASN A 62 -8.15 5.20 7.08
CA ASN A 62 -8.25 3.85 7.64
C ASN A 62 -9.53 3.12 7.19
N ASP A 63 -10.31 3.72 6.30
CA ASP A 63 -11.51 3.10 5.74
C ASP A 63 -11.18 2.41 4.42
N ILE A 64 -11.16 1.08 4.46
CA ILE A 64 -10.83 0.26 3.27
C ILE A 64 -11.86 0.44 2.14
N ASN A 65 -13.05 0.87 2.44
CA ASN A 65 -14.08 1.11 1.43
C ASN A 65 -13.69 2.22 0.45
N GLN A 66 -12.78 3.10 0.86
CA GLN A 66 -12.23 4.14 -0.02
C GLN A 66 -11.44 3.55 -1.20
N MET A 67 -11.03 2.29 -1.12
CA MET A 67 -10.34 1.59 -2.20
C MET A 67 -11.26 1.08 -3.31
N GLU A 68 -12.55 1.19 -3.14
CA GLU A 68 -13.54 0.60 -4.06
C GLU A 68 -13.30 1.01 -5.53
N ASN A 69 -13.00 2.27 -5.77
CA ASN A 69 -12.81 2.79 -7.12
C ASN A 69 -11.35 2.73 -7.61
N CYS A 70 -10.46 2.13 -6.83
CA CYS A 70 -9.08 1.94 -7.26
C CYS A 70 -9.01 0.74 -8.20
N SER A 71 -8.42 0.92 -9.37
CA SER A 71 -8.20 -0.17 -10.33
C SER A 71 -6.89 -0.89 -10.10
N ILE A 72 -5.91 -0.21 -9.51
CA ILE A 72 -4.60 -0.76 -9.17
C ILE A 72 -4.35 -0.51 -7.70
N ILE A 73 -4.00 -1.56 -6.96
CA ILE A 73 -3.65 -1.46 -5.55
C ILE A 73 -2.26 -2.03 -5.34
N LEU A 74 -1.37 -1.19 -4.81
CA LEU A 74 -0.03 -1.58 -4.41
C LEU A 74 -0.05 -1.92 -2.92
N ILE A 75 0.49 -3.08 -2.57
CA ILE A 75 0.48 -3.55 -1.19
C ILE A 75 1.90 -3.49 -0.64
N ALA A 76 2.15 -2.49 0.21
CA ALA A 76 3.45 -2.14 0.76
C ALA A 76 3.49 -2.46 2.27
N VAL A 77 3.26 -3.71 2.61
CA VAL A 77 3.35 -4.21 3.98
C VAL A 77 4.52 -5.20 4.08
N PRO A 78 5.05 -5.47 5.28
CA PRO A 78 6.06 -6.50 5.44
C PRO A 78 5.58 -7.85 4.91
N MET A 79 6.49 -8.64 4.32
CA MET A 79 6.14 -9.92 3.68
C MET A 79 5.36 -10.85 4.62
N GLN A 80 5.73 -10.89 5.90
CA GLN A 80 5.08 -11.78 6.86
C GLN A 80 3.66 -11.34 7.24
N GLN A 81 3.24 -10.15 6.81
CA GLN A 81 1.88 -9.63 7.02
C GLN A 81 1.03 -9.69 5.76
N LEU A 82 1.63 -9.99 4.62
CA LEU A 82 0.95 -9.91 3.32
C LEU A 82 -0.28 -10.84 3.25
N ARG A 83 -0.12 -12.08 3.68
CA ARG A 83 -1.24 -13.04 3.67
C ARG A 83 -2.44 -12.53 4.47
N SER A 84 -2.21 -12.09 5.70
CA SER A 84 -3.30 -11.63 6.56
C SER A 84 -3.99 -10.39 6.00
N VAL A 85 -3.24 -9.49 5.38
CA VAL A 85 -3.81 -8.31 4.73
C VAL A 85 -4.70 -8.71 3.55
N VAL A 86 -4.22 -9.61 2.70
CA VAL A 86 -5.00 -10.08 1.54
C VAL A 86 -6.26 -10.82 1.99
N GLU A 87 -6.15 -11.70 2.97
CA GLU A 87 -7.31 -12.44 3.50
C GLU A 87 -8.34 -11.50 4.13
N LEU A 88 -7.89 -10.55 4.93
CA LEU A 88 -8.78 -9.61 5.62
C LEU A 88 -9.54 -8.71 4.63
N HIS A 89 -8.89 -8.27 3.58
CA HIS A 89 -9.46 -7.32 2.63
C HIS A 89 -9.83 -7.93 1.28
N ARG A 90 -9.94 -9.24 1.20
CA ARG A 90 -10.13 -9.98 -0.04
C ARG A 90 -11.28 -9.42 -0.90
N SER A 91 -12.43 -9.14 -0.29
CA SER A 91 -13.60 -8.65 -1.02
C SER A 91 -13.37 -7.28 -1.67
N ARG A 92 -12.47 -6.46 -1.09
CA ARG A 92 -12.13 -5.14 -1.62
C ARG A 92 -11.00 -5.19 -2.65
N LEU A 93 -10.26 -6.30 -2.69
CA LEU A 93 -9.14 -6.49 -3.62
C LEU A 93 -9.52 -7.29 -4.85
N GLU A 94 -10.64 -7.99 -4.79
CA GLU A 94 -11.06 -8.94 -5.83
C GLU A 94 -11.16 -8.27 -7.19
N GLY A 95 -10.54 -8.91 -8.18
CA GLY A 95 -10.60 -8.47 -9.57
C GLY A 95 -9.76 -7.25 -9.92
N LYS A 96 -9.07 -6.66 -8.97
CA LYS A 96 -8.21 -5.50 -9.20
C LYS A 96 -6.81 -5.94 -9.60
N ILE A 97 -6.04 -5.02 -10.17
CA ILE A 97 -4.61 -5.25 -10.40
C ILE A 97 -3.90 -5.08 -9.06
N LEU A 98 -3.31 -6.15 -8.56
CA LEU A 98 -2.62 -6.14 -7.28
C LEU A 98 -1.11 -6.21 -7.49
N VAL A 99 -0.38 -5.29 -6.88
CA VAL A 99 1.06 -5.20 -6.99
C VAL A 99 1.68 -5.37 -5.62
N ALA A 100 2.48 -6.42 -5.44
CA ALA A 100 3.22 -6.60 -4.20
C ALA A 100 4.48 -5.74 -4.21
N CYS A 101 4.68 -4.99 -3.14
CA CYS A 101 5.86 -4.15 -2.94
C CYS A 101 6.70 -4.65 -1.76
N CYS A 102 6.63 -5.94 -1.47
CA CYS A 102 7.37 -6.58 -0.39
C CYS A 102 8.37 -7.58 -0.96
N LYS A 103 9.40 -7.89 -0.18
CA LYS A 103 10.49 -8.75 -0.59
C LYS A 103 10.47 -10.07 0.17
N GLY A 104 11.03 -11.10 -0.48
CA GLY A 104 11.31 -12.37 0.16
C GLY A 104 10.15 -13.34 0.10
N PHE A 105 10.09 -14.17 1.09
CA PHE A 105 9.14 -15.28 1.17
C PHE A 105 8.44 -15.27 2.51
N GLU A 106 7.24 -15.84 2.54
CA GLU A 106 6.59 -16.16 3.81
C GLU A 106 7.39 -17.27 4.50
N VAL A 107 7.86 -17.00 5.72
CA VAL A 107 8.74 -17.94 6.44
C VAL A 107 8.05 -19.28 6.69
N SER A 108 6.76 -19.23 7.04
CA SER A 108 6.01 -20.45 7.40
C SER A 108 5.73 -21.38 6.22
N THR A 109 5.67 -20.88 4.98
CA THR A 109 5.29 -21.66 3.80
C THR A 109 6.33 -21.69 2.72
N GLY A 110 7.28 -20.76 2.69
CA GLY A 110 8.22 -20.58 1.60
C GLY A 110 7.62 -19.97 0.34
N LEU A 111 6.37 -19.52 0.39
CA LEU A 111 5.70 -18.94 -0.77
C LEU A 111 6.08 -17.48 -0.97
N GLY A 112 6.14 -17.06 -2.23
CA GLY A 112 6.40 -15.68 -2.61
C GLY A 112 5.15 -14.80 -2.59
N PRO A 113 5.31 -13.49 -2.84
CA PRO A 113 4.20 -12.53 -2.71
C PRO A 113 3.05 -12.78 -3.69
N THR A 114 3.33 -13.18 -4.94
CA THR A 114 2.26 -13.41 -5.92
C THR A 114 1.30 -14.51 -5.50
N SER A 115 1.80 -15.53 -4.80
CA SER A 115 0.95 -16.62 -4.28
C SER A 115 -0.11 -16.10 -3.33
N MET A 116 0.19 -15.07 -2.53
CA MET A 116 -0.78 -14.43 -1.65
C MET A 116 -1.77 -13.58 -2.43
N LEU A 117 -1.29 -12.80 -3.40
CA LEU A 117 -2.14 -11.92 -4.19
C LEU A 117 -3.15 -12.71 -5.03
N GLU A 118 -2.76 -13.88 -5.49
CA GLU A 118 -3.61 -14.77 -6.29
C GLU A 118 -4.83 -15.26 -5.54
N MET A 119 -4.84 -15.15 -4.22
CA MET A 119 -6.03 -15.46 -3.41
C MET A 119 -7.18 -14.48 -3.68
N ALA A 120 -6.88 -13.28 -4.18
CA ALA A 120 -7.88 -12.23 -4.39
C ALA A 120 -8.01 -11.79 -5.85
N SER A 121 -6.99 -11.99 -6.68
CA SER A 121 -7.02 -11.53 -8.07
C SER A 121 -6.14 -12.40 -8.95
N ASN A 122 -6.50 -12.49 -10.23
CA ASN A 122 -5.67 -13.13 -11.25
C ASN A 122 -4.77 -12.12 -11.98
N LYS A 123 -4.82 -10.85 -11.61
CA LYS A 123 -4.03 -9.77 -12.20
C LYS A 123 -3.02 -9.30 -11.17
N THR A 124 -1.87 -9.97 -11.12
CA THR A 124 -0.87 -9.72 -10.09
C THR A 124 0.48 -9.35 -10.68
N ALA A 125 1.23 -8.55 -9.95
CA ALA A 125 2.58 -8.15 -10.31
C ALA A 125 3.40 -7.95 -9.04
N VAL A 126 4.71 -7.85 -9.20
CA VAL A 126 5.64 -7.53 -8.12
C VAL A 126 6.44 -6.30 -8.55
N LEU A 127 6.47 -5.30 -7.69
CA LEU A 127 7.33 -4.14 -7.87
C LEU A 127 8.66 -4.44 -7.18
N THR A 128 9.72 -4.59 -7.97
CA THR A 128 11.07 -4.82 -7.47
C THR A 128 12.00 -3.75 -7.99
N GLY A 129 13.07 -3.52 -7.28
CA GLY A 129 14.10 -2.58 -7.69
C GLY A 129 15.43 -2.96 -7.04
N PRO A 130 16.52 -2.28 -7.41
CA PRO A 130 17.77 -2.48 -6.72
C PRO A 130 17.56 -2.13 -5.25
N SER A 131 17.77 -3.12 -4.41
CA SER A 131 17.59 -2.94 -2.98
C SER A 131 18.87 -3.33 -2.28
N PHE A 132 19.50 -2.33 -1.72
CA PHE A 132 20.66 -2.54 -0.87
C PHE A 132 20.20 -2.52 0.57
N ALA A 133 20.65 -3.48 1.35
CA ALA A 133 20.46 -3.42 2.77
C ALA A 133 21.22 -2.21 3.29
N ALA A 134 20.49 -1.33 3.90
CA ALA A 134 21.07 -0.14 4.50
C ALA A 134 21.65 -0.49 5.87
#